data_e740ede7bfee8e673d11d0fedd275b71
#
_entry.id   e740ede7bfee8e673d11d0fedd275b71
#
_cell.length_a   1.000
_cell.length_b   1.000
_cell.length_c   1.000
_cell.angle_alpha   90.00
_cell.angle_beta   90.00
_cell.angle_gamma   90.00
#
_symmetry.space_group_name_H-M   'P 1'
#
loop_
_entity.id
_entity.type
_entity.pdbx_description
1 polymer ?
#
loop_
_entity_poly.entity_id
_entity_poly.type
_entity_poly.pdbx_seq_one_letter_code
_entity_poly.pdbx_strand_id
1 'polypeptide(L)'
;MKIGVVFPQTEIGADRGAVRAYAQRVEELGFSHLLAYDHVLGADTSVHENWRGPYNIDTTFHEPFVLFGYLAAISSLELVTGIIILPQRQTALVAKQAAEVDLLTNGNFRLGIGLGWNAVEYEALGMPFADRGERMSEQVPLLRRLWTERTVTHAGTYERVTGAGLAPLPVQRPIPVWFGAQSQRAYRRTGQLGDGWFPQVPPGPRLDEAKSVVDQAAIEAGRDPAELGMEGRVSWRDGGAGQVAQRVGTWREAGASHVSVNTMGAGLASVDDHLAALAAVAAELGLTRR
;
A
#
# COMPACT_ATOMS: atom_id res chain seq x y z
N MET A 1 -1.86 -0.47 -18.23
CA MET A 1 -1.39 -0.95 -16.91
C MET A 1 -0.26 -0.04 -16.47
N LYS A 2 -0.32 0.51 -15.25
CA LYS A 2 0.75 1.30 -14.65
C LYS A 2 1.80 0.39 -14.01
N ILE A 3 3.09 0.76 -14.10
CA ILE A 3 4.19 0.00 -13.50
C ILE A 3 4.93 0.89 -12.53
N GLY A 4 5.05 0.46 -11.29
CA GLY A 4 5.75 1.13 -10.23
C GLY A 4 6.78 0.24 -9.56
N VAL A 5 7.27 0.71 -8.42
CA VAL A 5 8.29 0.01 -7.63
C VAL A 5 7.87 -0.11 -6.18
N VAL A 6 8.37 -1.12 -5.50
CA VAL A 6 8.37 -1.18 -4.03
C VAL A 6 9.64 -0.50 -3.52
N PHE A 7 9.48 0.46 -2.62
CA PHE A 7 10.61 1.15 -1.97
C PHE A 7 11.39 0.17 -1.09
N PRO A 8 12.70 -0.07 -1.34
CA PRO A 8 13.47 -1.10 -0.66
C PRO A 8 13.98 -0.62 0.70
N GLN A 9 13.07 -0.24 1.58
CA GLN A 9 13.36 0.40 2.86
C GLN A 9 14.10 -0.47 3.86
N THR A 10 14.05 -1.80 3.70
CA THR A 10 14.81 -2.72 4.57
C THR A 10 16.30 -2.73 4.26
N GLU A 11 16.74 -2.18 3.13
CA GLU A 11 18.13 -2.22 2.63
C GLU A 11 18.73 -0.85 2.39
N ILE A 12 17.94 0.16 2.00
CA ILE A 12 18.42 1.55 1.83
C ILE A 12 18.75 2.20 3.18
N GLY A 13 18.12 1.75 4.27
CA GLY A 13 18.34 2.30 5.60
C GLY A 13 17.93 3.76 5.76
N ALA A 14 18.58 4.48 6.68
CA ALA A 14 18.23 5.84 7.07
C ALA A 14 18.97 6.93 6.26
N ASP A 15 19.70 6.58 5.20
CA ASP A 15 20.42 7.57 4.39
C ASP A 15 19.45 8.40 3.53
N ARG A 16 19.26 9.66 3.92
CA ARG A 16 18.43 10.61 3.19
C ARG A 16 18.87 10.82 1.74
N GLY A 17 20.18 10.72 1.46
CA GLY A 17 20.73 10.83 0.11
C GLY A 17 20.30 9.66 -0.76
N ALA A 18 20.36 8.44 -0.23
CA ALA A 18 19.90 7.22 -0.90
C ALA A 18 18.38 7.25 -1.17
N VAL A 19 17.57 7.69 -0.20
CA VAL A 19 16.12 7.87 -0.38
C VAL A 19 15.81 8.82 -1.53
N ARG A 20 16.51 9.97 -1.57
CA ARG A 20 16.35 10.96 -2.66
C ARG A 20 16.76 10.38 -4.01
N ALA A 21 17.96 9.80 -4.10
CA ALA A 21 18.49 9.24 -5.33
C ALA A 21 17.57 8.16 -5.89
N TYR A 22 17.05 7.28 -5.02
CA TYR A 22 16.10 6.25 -5.40
C TYR A 22 14.84 6.83 -6.03
N ALA A 23 14.14 7.74 -5.35
CA ALA A 23 12.87 8.29 -5.81
C ALA A 23 13.03 9.04 -7.15
N GLN A 24 14.05 9.90 -7.27
CA GLN A 24 14.31 10.67 -8.49
C GLN A 24 14.69 9.75 -9.66
N ARG A 25 15.55 8.75 -9.42
CA ARG A 25 15.95 7.83 -10.49
C ARG A 25 14.82 6.93 -10.95
N VAL A 26 13.96 6.46 -10.05
CA VAL A 26 12.76 5.69 -10.39
C VAL A 26 11.82 6.49 -11.29
N GLU A 27 11.60 7.76 -11.00
CA GLU A 27 10.83 8.66 -11.83
C GLU A 27 11.47 8.86 -13.22
N GLU A 28 12.78 9.10 -13.29
CA GLU A 28 13.53 9.23 -14.54
C GLU A 28 13.46 7.98 -15.41
N LEU A 29 13.43 6.79 -14.80
CA LEU A 29 13.28 5.52 -15.50
C LEU A 29 11.87 5.26 -16.04
N GLY A 30 10.91 6.14 -15.74
CA GLY A 30 9.54 6.06 -16.28
C GLY A 30 8.58 5.19 -15.46
N PHE A 31 8.94 4.80 -14.24
CA PHE A 31 7.98 4.16 -13.32
C PHE A 31 6.90 5.16 -12.89
N SER A 32 5.69 4.67 -12.68
CA SER A 32 4.52 5.52 -12.43
C SER A 32 4.25 5.78 -10.95
N HIS A 33 4.67 4.89 -10.06
CA HIS A 33 4.37 4.98 -8.64
C HIS A 33 5.44 4.32 -7.77
N LEU A 34 5.47 4.75 -6.51
CA LEU A 34 6.33 4.21 -5.47
C LEU A 34 5.45 3.73 -4.31
N LEU A 35 5.56 2.43 -4.01
CA LEU A 35 4.83 1.77 -2.95
C LEU A 35 5.75 1.52 -1.76
N ALA A 36 5.37 1.98 -0.55
CA ALA A 36 6.11 1.73 0.68
C ALA A 36 5.30 0.88 1.66
N TYR A 37 5.98 -0.05 2.36
CA TYR A 37 5.39 -0.87 3.41
C TYR A 37 5.38 -0.12 4.75
N ASP A 38 4.55 -0.59 5.69
CA ASP A 38 4.36 -0.02 7.01
C ASP A 38 4.62 -1.04 8.11
N HIS A 39 5.54 -0.70 9.00
CA HIS A 39 5.70 -1.29 10.33
C HIS A 39 6.15 -0.20 11.30
N VAL A 40 5.44 -0.09 12.44
CA VAL A 40 5.77 0.91 13.48
C VAL A 40 6.84 0.37 14.42
N LEU A 41 6.73 -0.91 14.80
CA LEU A 41 7.66 -1.59 15.72
C LEU A 41 7.93 -3.02 15.26
N GLY A 42 9.19 -3.44 15.39
CA GLY A 42 9.60 -4.83 15.27
C GLY A 42 9.58 -5.55 16.63
N ALA A 43 9.22 -6.83 16.65
CA ALA A 43 9.33 -7.64 17.85
C ALA A 43 10.78 -8.06 18.13
N ASP A 44 11.19 -8.00 19.40
CA ASP A 44 12.44 -8.60 19.85
C ASP A 44 12.28 -10.12 19.92
N THR A 45 13.01 -10.85 19.10
CA THR A 45 12.93 -12.31 19.02
C THR A 45 13.51 -13.02 20.24
N SER A 46 14.30 -12.33 21.06
CA SER A 46 14.81 -12.87 22.33
C SER A 46 13.75 -12.87 23.42
N VAL A 47 12.76 -11.98 23.33
CA VAL A 47 11.59 -11.90 24.24
C VAL A 47 10.43 -12.73 23.70
N HIS A 48 10.24 -12.73 22.39
CA HIS A 48 9.16 -13.44 21.69
C HIS A 48 9.71 -14.71 21.03
N GLU A 49 10.12 -15.73 21.81
CA GLU A 49 10.78 -16.97 21.35
C GLU A 49 10.03 -17.71 20.22
N ASN A 50 8.71 -17.60 20.17
CA ASN A 50 7.85 -18.21 19.16
C ASN A 50 7.56 -17.30 17.97
N TRP A 51 8.33 -16.22 17.80
CA TRP A 51 8.13 -15.29 16.68
C TRP A 51 8.25 -16.00 15.32
N ARG A 52 7.27 -15.78 14.46
CA ARG A 52 7.19 -16.35 13.11
C ARG A 52 6.95 -15.28 12.04
N GLY A 53 6.99 -14.01 12.44
CA GLY A 53 6.80 -12.90 11.50
C GLY A 53 7.99 -12.74 10.55
N PRO A 54 7.77 -12.20 9.36
CA PRO A 54 8.83 -11.98 8.37
C PRO A 54 9.79 -10.85 8.75
N TYR A 55 9.41 -10.01 9.71
CA TYR A 55 10.18 -8.84 10.18
C TYR A 55 10.27 -8.84 11.69
N ASN A 56 11.36 -8.27 12.22
CA ASN A 56 11.65 -8.17 13.64
C ASN A 56 12.26 -6.80 13.96
N ILE A 57 12.80 -6.63 15.17
CA ILE A 57 13.43 -5.39 15.67
C ILE A 57 14.62 -4.92 14.80
N ASP A 58 15.29 -5.84 14.10
CA ASP A 58 16.44 -5.53 13.25
C ASP A 58 16.05 -5.07 11.84
N THR A 59 14.77 -5.12 11.50
CA THR A 59 14.28 -4.77 10.16
C THR A 59 13.88 -3.30 10.09
N THR A 60 14.57 -2.54 9.25
CA THR A 60 14.28 -1.10 9.07
C THR A 60 13.00 -0.86 8.31
N PHE A 61 12.13 0.00 8.86
CA PHE A 61 10.97 0.56 8.19
C PHE A 61 10.89 2.07 8.42
N HIS A 62 10.44 2.80 7.41
CA HIS A 62 10.08 4.20 7.53
C HIS A 62 8.58 4.32 7.83
N GLU A 63 8.20 5.36 8.56
CA GLU A 63 6.78 5.71 8.70
C GLU A 63 6.28 6.29 7.36
N PRO A 64 5.26 5.69 6.73
CA PRO A 64 4.92 6.01 5.34
C PRO A 64 4.48 7.45 5.12
N PHE A 65 3.66 8.04 5.99
CA PHE A 65 3.18 9.41 5.79
C PHE A 65 4.28 10.46 5.94
N VAL A 66 5.22 10.23 6.87
CA VAL A 66 6.40 11.10 7.04
C VAL A 66 7.33 10.98 5.83
N LEU A 67 7.59 9.74 5.38
CA LEU A 67 8.39 9.48 4.18
C LEU A 67 7.75 10.15 2.96
N PHE A 68 6.44 10.02 2.78
CA PHE A 68 5.71 10.56 1.64
C PHE A 68 5.68 12.08 1.61
N GLY A 69 5.63 12.74 2.79
CA GLY A 69 5.81 14.20 2.86
C GLY A 69 7.16 14.65 2.30
N TYR A 70 8.24 13.88 2.55
CA TYR A 70 9.54 14.15 1.95
C TYR A 70 9.57 13.85 0.45
N LEU A 71 9.04 12.71 0.02
CA LEU A 71 9.04 12.26 -1.38
C LEU A 71 8.21 13.18 -2.27
N ALA A 72 7.09 13.70 -1.79
CA ALA A 72 6.25 14.64 -2.52
C ALA A 72 6.96 15.95 -2.88
N ALA A 73 7.98 16.34 -2.10
CA ALA A 73 8.77 17.54 -2.37
C ALA A 73 9.86 17.35 -3.46
N ILE A 74 10.16 16.09 -3.83
CA ILE A 74 11.32 15.76 -4.69
C ILE A 74 11.01 14.89 -5.89
N SER A 75 9.77 14.39 -6.01
CA SER A 75 9.30 13.59 -7.15
C SER A 75 7.81 13.81 -7.40
N SER A 76 7.35 13.49 -8.61
CA SER A 76 5.93 13.52 -9.01
C SER A 76 5.30 12.12 -9.09
N LEU A 77 5.98 11.10 -8.60
CA LEU A 77 5.46 9.74 -8.55
C LEU A 77 4.15 9.66 -7.76
N GLU A 78 3.23 8.82 -8.20
CA GLU A 78 2.10 8.45 -7.35
C GLU A 78 2.63 7.70 -6.13
N LEU A 79 2.31 8.16 -4.92
CA LEU A 79 2.74 7.54 -3.67
C LEU A 79 1.65 6.58 -3.18
N VAL A 80 2.07 5.38 -2.76
CA VAL A 80 1.14 4.30 -2.41
C VAL A 80 1.59 3.64 -1.10
N THR A 81 0.71 3.59 -0.11
CA THR A 81 0.97 2.73 1.05
C THR A 81 0.68 1.27 0.70
N GLY A 82 1.62 0.38 0.94
CA GLY A 82 1.48 -1.03 0.56
C GLY A 82 1.66 -2.04 1.68
N ILE A 83 0.98 -1.90 2.73
CA ILE A 83 -0.20 -1.16 3.17
C ILE A 83 0.05 -0.55 4.57
N ILE A 84 -0.70 0.48 4.99
CA ILE A 84 -0.75 0.81 6.42
C ILE A 84 -1.69 -0.16 7.14
N ILE A 85 -1.37 -0.43 8.40
CA ILE A 85 -2.23 -1.25 9.26
C ILE A 85 -3.30 -0.34 9.86
N LEU A 86 -4.40 -0.14 9.15
CA LEU A 86 -5.41 0.85 9.52
C LEU A 86 -6.01 0.63 10.93
N PRO A 87 -6.37 -0.62 11.35
CA PRO A 87 -7.04 -0.79 12.65
C PRO A 87 -6.17 -0.51 13.88
N GLN A 88 -4.86 -0.40 13.74
CA GLN A 88 -3.99 0.01 14.86
C GLN A 88 -3.77 1.52 14.94
N ARG A 89 -4.40 2.29 14.04
CA ARG A 89 -4.28 3.75 13.95
C ARG A 89 -5.60 4.44 14.26
N GLN A 90 -5.52 5.67 14.75
CA GLN A 90 -6.67 6.54 14.97
C GLN A 90 -7.22 7.03 13.62
N THR A 91 -8.48 6.76 13.34
CA THR A 91 -9.12 7.05 12.03
C THR A 91 -9.04 8.52 11.63
N ALA A 92 -9.34 9.43 12.55
CA ALA A 92 -9.27 10.87 12.28
C ALA A 92 -7.84 11.35 11.98
N LEU A 93 -6.82 10.76 12.64
CA LEU A 93 -5.43 11.10 12.37
C LEU A 93 -4.99 10.57 11.00
N VAL A 94 -5.33 9.33 10.66
CA VAL A 94 -5.08 8.79 9.31
C VAL A 94 -5.77 9.62 8.23
N ALA A 95 -7.04 10.01 8.46
CA ALA A 95 -7.76 10.88 7.51
C ALA A 95 -7.01 12.18 7.26
N LYS A 96 -6.47 12.80 8.31
CA LYS A 96 -5.70 14.05 8.21
C LYS A 96 -4.35 13.82 7.51
N GLN A 97 -3.59 12.81 7.89
CA GLN A 97 -2.29 12.49 7.29
C GLN A 97 -2.43 12.14 5.79
N ALA A 98 -3.43 11.33 5.43
CA ALA A 98 -3.73 10.99 4.06
C ALA A 98 -4.12 12.22 3.22
N ALA A 99 -4.94 13.13 3.78
CA ALA A 99 -5.31 14.38 3.13
C ALA A 99 -4.10 15.29 2.89
N GLU A 100 -3.14 15.36 3.83
CA GLU A 100 -1.91 16.13 3.65
C GLU A 100 -1.02 15.55 2.54
N VAL A 101 -0.82 14.22 2.52
CA VAL A 101 -0.06 13.58 1.44
C VAL A 101 -0.74 13.82 0.09
N ASP A 102 -2.05 13.70 0.02
CA ASP A 102 -2.83 13.93 -1.20
C ASP A 102 -2.69 15.37 -1.71
N LEU A 103 -2.71 16.36 -0.81
CA LEU A 103 -2.46 17.76 -1.14
C LEU A 103 -1.03 18.00 -1.63
N LEU A 104 -0.04 17.46 -0.93
CA LEU A 104 1.38 17.61 -1.27
C LEU A 104 1.74 16.93 -2.61
N THR A 105 1.05 15.85 -2.97
CA THR A 105 1.21 15.15 -4.25
C THR A 105 0.28 15.65 -5.35
N ASN A 106 -0.54 16.68 -5.07
CA ASN A 106 -1.57 17.17 -5.99
C ASN A 106 -2.52 16.07 -6.50
N GLY A 107 -2.97 15.20 -5.59
CA GLY A 107 -3.88 14.10 -5.92
C GLY A 107 -3.20 12.84 -6.46
N ASN A 108 -1.88 12.72 -6.40
CA ASN A 108 -1.13 11.53 -6.80
C ASN A 108 -0.87 10.61 -5.60
N PHE A 109 -1.93 10.20 -4.93
CA PHE A 109 -1.86 9.34 -3.75
C PHE A 109 -2.93 8.25 -3.77
N ARG A 110 -2.57 7.02 -3.36
CA ARG A 110 -3.48 5.92 -3.06
C ARG A 110 -3.23 5.40 -1.66
N LEU A 111 -4.29 5.28 -0.87
CA LEU A 111 -4.23 4.73 0.48
C LEU A 111 -4.43 3.20 0.43
N GLY A 112 -3.33 2.47 0.49
CA GLY A 112 -3.38 1.02 0.71
C GLY A 112 -3.52 0.71 2.20
N ILE A 113 -4.47 -0.15 2.56
CA ILE A 113 -4.79 -0.52 3.94
C ILE A 113 -4.84 -2.04 4.13
N GLY A 114 -4.58 -2.49 5.35
CA GLY A 114 -4.69 -3.90 5.70
C GLY A 114 -4.88 -4.11 7.20
N LEU A 115 -5.06 -5.40 7.58
CA LEU A 115 -5.29 -5.79 8.97
C LEU A 115 -4.01 -6.00 9.78
N GLY A 116 -2.88 -6.22 9.11
CA GLY A 116 -1.66 -6.62 9.78
C GLY A 116 -1.71 -8.00 10.43
N TRP A 117 -0.55 -8.45 10.83
CA TRP A 117 -0.31 -9.76 11.46
C TRP A 117 0.44 -9.66 12.79
N ASN A 118 1.08 -8.50 13.07
CA ASN A 118 1.96 -8.28 14.22
C ASN A 118 1.14 -7.87 15.47
N ALA A 119 0.85 -8.83 16.34
CA ALA A 119 0.10 -8.56 17.56
C ALA A 119 0.88 -7.70 18.58
N VAL A 120 2.23 -7.76 18.56
CA VAL A 120 3.09 -6.94 19.43
C VAL A 120 2.95 -5.46 19.08
N GLU A 121 2.83 -5.14 17.81
CA GLU A 121 2.61 -3.78 17.32
C GLU A 121 1.24 -3.23 17.73
N TYR A 122 0.20 -4.09 17.65
CA TYR A 122 -1.14 -3.74 18.13
C TYR A 122 -1.16 -3.43 19.63
N GLU A 123 -0.49 -4.26 20.44
CA GLU A 123 -0.35 -4.05 21.88
C GLU A 123 0.34 -2.72 22.20
N ALA A 124 1.48 -2.47 21.57
CA ALA A 124 2.27 -1.25 21.77
C ALA A 124 1.51 0.04 21.36
N LEU A 125 0.60 -0.06 20.40
CA LEU A 125 -0.26 1.04 19.94
C LEU A 125 -1.58 1.11 20.71
N GLY A 126 -1.79 0.25 21.73
CA GLY A 126 -2.97 0.26 22.56
C GLY A 126 -4.26 -0.19 21.86
N MET A 127 -4.13 -1.01 20.80
CA MET A 127 -5.27 -1.44 19.99
C MET A 127 -5.55 -2.94 20.12
N PRO A 128 -6.82 -3.36 20.21
CA PRO A 128 -7.17 -4.77 20.25
C PRO A 128 -6.90 -5.44 18.91
N PHE A 129 -6.35 -6.66 18.97
CA PHE A 129 -6.01 -7.43 17.75
C PHE A 129 -7.21 -8.24 17.21
N ALA A 130 -8.11 -8.67 18.09
CA ALA A 130 -9.15 -9.66 17.76
C ALA A 130 -10.21 -9.11 16.78
N ASP A 131 -10.65 -7.87 16.97
CA ASP A 131 -11.75 -7.23 16.25
C ASP A 131 -11.29 -6.30 15.09
N ARG A 132 -10.00 -6.35 14.74
CA ARG A 132 -9.40 -5.47 13.72
C ARG A 132 -10.12 -5.47 12.38
N GLY A 133 -10.74 -6.59 11.99
CA GLY A 133 -11.50 -6.67 10.75
C GLY A 133 -12.80 -5.87 10.78
N GLU A 134 -13.53 -5.94 11.87
CA GLU A 134 -14.79 -5.21 12.07
C GLU A 134 -14.50 -3.72 12.21
N ARG A 135 -13.48 -3.37 13.00
CA ARG A 135 -13.01 -2.00 13.14
C ARG A 135 -12.65 -1.38 11.78
N MET A 136 -11.87 -2.07 10.93
CA MET A 136 -11.54 -1.56 9.60
C MET A 136 -12.78 -1.34 8.73
N SER A 137 -13.79 -2.20 8.85
CA SER A 137 -15.05 -2.04 8.12
C SER A 137 -15.84 -0.79 8.54
N GLU A 138 -15.68 -0.32 9.77
CA GLU A 138 -16.24 0.94 10.25
C GLU A 138 -15.35 2.15 9.88
N GLN A 139 -14.02 1.98 9.95
CA GLN A 139 -13.06 3.06 9.66
C GLN A 139 -13.13 3.55 8.22
N VAL A 140 -13.28 2.66 7.23
CA VAL A 140 -13.22 3.04 5.81
C VAL A 140 -14.37 3.97 5.39
N PRO A 141 -15.64 3.70 5.70
CA PRO A 141 -16.71 4.65 5.44
C PRO A 141 -16.51 6.00 6.17
N LEU A 142 -15.99 5.97 7.40
CA LEU A 142 -15.71 7.18 8.17
C LEU A 142 -14.59 8.02 7.51
N LEU A 143 -13.50 7.40 7.04
CA LEU A 143 -12.46 8.08 6.28
C LEU A 143 -13.03 8.82 5.07
N ARG A 144 -13.88 8.15 4.27
CA ARG A 144 -14.51 8.75 3.09
C ARG A 144 -15.37 9.95 3.43
N ARG A 145 -16.15 9.85 4.51
CA ARG A 145 -16.95 10.98 4.99
C ARG A 145 -16.08 12.15 5.43
N LEU A 146 -15.00 11.91 6.18
CA LEU A 146 -14.06 12.94 6.60
C LEU A 146 -13.38 13.65 5.43
N TRP A 147 -13.16 12.98 4.29
CA TRP A 147 -12.58 13.60 3.09
C TRP A 147 -13.58 14.34 2.20
N THR A 148 -14.88 14.10 2.34
CA THR A 148 -15.91 14.65 1.45
C THR A 148 -16.84 15.62 2.14
N GLU A 149 -17.13 15.42 3.44
CA GLU A 149 -18.10 16.22 4.19
C GLU A 149 -17.35 17.31 4.99
N ARG A 150 -17.95 18.51 5.02
CA ARG A 150 -17.42 19.62 5.84
C ARG A 150 -17.47 19.30 7.34
N THR A 151 -18.50 18.61 7.77
CA THR A 151 -18.74 18.26 9.16
C THR A 151 -19.32 16.86 9.24
N VAL A 152 -18.72 16.02 10.06
CA VAL A 152 -19.13 14.63 10.28
C VAL A 152 -19.62 14.48 11.72
N THR A 153 -20.77 13.82 11.87
CA THR A 153 -21.19 13.21 13.13
C THR A 153 -21.33 11.72 12.90
N HIS A 154 -20.62 10.93 13.66
CA HIS A 154 -20.59 9.47 13.62
C HIS A 154 -20.58 8.90 15.05
N ALA A 155 -21.39 7.88 15.30
CA ALA A 155 -21.43 7.14 16.53
C ALA A 155 -21.54 5.65 16.20
N GLY A 156 -20.37 5.03 16.03
CA GLY A 156 -20.22 3.61 15.73
C GLY A 156 -19.82 2.79 16.96
N THR A 157 -19.42 1.57 16.72
CA THR A 157 -18.93 0.65 17.75
C THR A 157 -17.51 1.01 18.18
N TYR A 158 -16.66 1.39 17.22
CA TYR A 158 -15.23 1.64 17.42
C TYR A 158 -14.88 3.12 17.35
N GLU A 159 -15.62 3.89 16.58
CA GLU A 159 -15.28 5.27 16.25
C GLU A 159 -16.40 6.24 16.66
N ARG A 160 -16.00 7.41 17.15
CA ARG A 160 -16.94 8.47 17.52
C ARG A 160 -16.41 9.82 17.07
N VAL A 161 -17.22 10.55 16.32
CA VAL A 161 -16.98 11.94 15.89
C VAL A 161 -18.25 12.73 16.14
N THR A 162 -18.14 13.89 16.78
CA THR A 162 -19.30 14.74 17.07
C THR A 162 -19.07 16.13 16.50
N GLY A 163 -19.69 16.41 15.34
CA GLY A 163 -19.66 17.72 14.72
C GLY A 163 -18.26 18.25 14.38
N ALA A 164 -17.39 17.40 13.83
CA ALA A 164 -16.02 17.75 13.47
C ALA A 164 -15.71 17.43 12.00
N GLY A 165 -14.68 18.06 11.43
CA GLY A 165 -14.27 17.85 10.04
C GLY A 165 -12.82 18.22 9.80
N LEU A 166 -12.31 17.90 8.62
CA LEU A 166 -10.96 18.23 8.19
C LEU A 166 -10.89 19.59 7.52
N ALA A 167 -9.79 20.30 7.75
CA ALA A 167 -9.40 21.49 7.01
C ALA A 167 -7.86 21.52 6.88
N PRO A 168 -7.31 21.62 5.64
CA PRO A 168 -8.01 21.53 4.36
C PRO A 168 -8.55 20.12 4.06
N LEU A 169 -9.49 20.03 3.12
CA LEU A 169 -9.91 18.76 2.52
C LEU A 169 -8.87 18.33 1.46
N PRO A 170 -8.75 17.03 1.15
CA PRO A 170 -7.83 16.54 0.12
C PRO A 170 -8.23 17.03 -1.28
N VAL A 171 -7.34 16.86 -2.26
CA VAL A 171 -7.63 17.07 -3.70
C VAL A 171 -8.62 16.02 -4.17
N GLN A 172 -8.34 14.74 -3.91
CA GLN A 172 -9.22 13.62 -4.23
C GLN A 172 -10.33 13.47 -3.18
N ARG A 173 -11.59 13.42 -3.61
CA ARG A 173 -12.76 13.38 -2.70
C ARG A 173 -13.75 12.30 -3.08
N PRO A 174 -13.57 11.06 -2.59
CA PRO A 174 -12.57 10.63 -1.59
C PRO A 174 -11.22 10.22 -2.21
N ILE A 175 -10.19 10.09 -1.37
CA ILE A 175 -8.91 9.44 -1.69
C ILE A 175 -9.20 7.96 -1.98
N PRO A 176 -8.62 7.36 -3.04
CA PRO A 176 -8.79 5.94 -3.34
C PRO A 176 -8.23 5.04 -2.23
N VAL A 177 -9.04 4.07 -1.79
CA VAL A 177 -8.68 3.11 -0.72
C VAL A 177 -8.52 1.71 -1.31
N TRP A 178 -7.30 1.17 -1.21
CA TRP A 178 -6.96 -0.15 -1.73
C TRP A 178 -6.66 -1.14 -0.59
N PHE A 179 -7.08 -2.39 -0.74
CA PHE A 179 -7.01 -3.39 0.33
C PHE A 179 -5.93 -4.44 0.08
N GLY A 180 -5.04 -4.64 1.04
CA GLY A 180 -4.23 -5.87 1.12
C GLY A 180 -5.13 -7.04 1.54
N ALA A 181 -5.29 -8.06 0.68
CA ALA A 181 -6.23 -9.15 0.92
C ALA A 181 -5.62 -10.51 0.61
N GLN A 182 -5.83 -11.50 1.53
CA GLN A 182 -5.39 -12.88 1.36
C GLN A 182 -6.36 -13.93 1.96
N SER A 183 -7.57 -13.53 2.35
CA SER A 183 -8.58 -14.45 2.91
C SER A 183 -9.97 -14.13 2.36
N GLN A 184 -10.88 -15.10 2.42
CA GLN A 184 -12.26 -14.95 1.95
C GLN A 184 -12.97 -13.73 2.57
N ARG A 185 -12.76 -13.47 3.87
CA ARG A 185 -13.32 -12.30 4.55
C ARG A 185 -12.71 -10.99 4.04
N ALA A 186 -11.40 -10.99 3.76
CA ALA A 186 -10.72 -9.82 3.20
C ALA A 186 -11.16 -9.56 1.76
N TYR A 187 -11.33 -10.60 0.92
CA TYR A 187 -11.83 -10.47 -0.45
C TYR A 187 -13.24 -9.86 -0.48
N ARG A 188 -14.17 -10.37 0.36
CA ARG A 188 -15.51 -9.78 0.47
C ARG A 188 -15.47 -8.31 0.88
N ARG A 189 -14.68 -7.97 1.90
CA ARG A 189 -14.53 -6.57 2.34
C ARG A 189 -13.97 -5.68 1.25
N THR A 190 -13.02 -6.18 0.46
CA THR A 190 -12.47 -5.48 -0.69
C THR A 190 -13.56 -5.13 -1.70
N GLY A 191 -14.37 -6.11 -2.13
CA GLY A 191 -15.48 -5.86 -3.05
C GLY A 191 -16.49 -4.85 -2.51
N GLN A 192 -16.83 -4.96 -1.23
CA GLN A 192 -17.80 -4.08 -0.58
C GLN A 192 -17.30 -2.63 -0.43
N LEU A 193 -16.04 -2.45 -0.10
CA LEU A 193 -15.52 -1.17 0.40
C LEU A 193 -14.31 -0.61 -0.38
N GLY A 194 -13.58 -1.41 -1.16
CA GLY A 194 -12.33 -0.99 -1.78
C GLY A 194 -12.53 -0.28 -3.12
N ASP A 195 -11.57 0.54 -3.52
CA ASP A 195 -11.44 1.07 -4.88
C ASP A 195 -10.42 0.25 -5.68
N GLY A 196 -9.76 -0.69 -5.01
CA GLY A 196 -8.83 -1.66 -5.57
C GLY A 196 -8.22 -2.54 -4.50
N TRP A 197 -7.29 -3.42 -4.90
CA TRP A 197 -6.67 -4.37 -3.99
C TRP A 197 -5.26 -4.82 -4.42
N PHE A 198 -4.53 -5.34 -3.44
CA PHE A 198 -3.23 -5.97 -3.57
C PHE A 198 -3.37 -7.47 -3.25
N PRO A 199 -3.61 -8.34 -4.25
CA PRO A 199 -3.66 -9.78 -4.02
C PRO A 199 -2.32 -10.30 -3.50
N GLN A 200 -2.40 -11.24 -2.54
CA GLN A 200 -1.22 -11.93 -1.98
C GLN A 200 -1.00 -13.30 -2.63
N VAL A 201 -1.62 -13.54 -3.78
CA VAL A 201 -1.49 -14.75 -4.59
C VAL A 201 -1.08 -14.36 -6.02
N PRO A 202 -0.21 -15.13 -6.68
CA PRO A 202 0.18 -14.87 -8.06
C PRO A 202 -0.96 -15.19 -9.04
N PRO A 203 -0.87 -14.70 -10.31
CA PRO A 203 -1.77 -15.09 -11.38
C PRO A 203 -1.92 -16.62 -11.51
N GLY A 204 -3.16 -17.06 -11.75
CA GLY A 204 -3.55 -18.46 -11.87
C GLY A 204 -4.85 -18.76 -11.11
N PRO A 205 -5.28 -20.03 -11.01
CA PRO A 205 -6.60 -20.41 -10.49
C PRO A 205 -6.96 -19.82 -9.11
N ARG A 206 -5.95 -19.66 -8.22
CA ARG A 206 -6.16 -19.07 -6.89
C ARG A 206 -6.47 -17.56 -6.96
N LEU A 207 -5.87 -16.85 -7.91
CA LEU A 207 -6.19 -15.44 -8.15
C LEU A 207 -7.59 -15.31 -8.77
N ASP A 208 -7.93 -16.20 -9.72
CA ASP A 208 -9.24 -16.21 -10.38
C ASP A 208 -10.35 -16.43 -9.35
N GLU A 209 -10.17 -17.39 -8.43
CA GLU A 209 -11.09 -17.64 -7.32
C GLU A 209 -11.20 -16.42 -6.40
N ALA A 210 -10.08 -15.83 -5.99
CA ALA A 210 -10.06 -14.65 -5.14
C ALA A 210 -10.77 -13.45 -5.81
N LYS A 211 -10.50 -13.24 -7.11
CA LYS A 211 -11.13 -12.19 -7.90
C LYS A 211 -12.65 -12.41 -8.00
N SER A 212 -13.09 -13.65 -8.25
CA SER A 212 -14.52 -13.97 -8.29
C SER A 212 -15.24 -13.59 -6.98
N VAL A 213 -14.61 -13.82 -5.82
CA VAL A 213 -15.16 -13.42 -4.52
C VAL A 213 -15.22 -11.90 -4.36
N VAL A 214 -14.19 -11.18 -4.81
CA VAL A 214 -14.16 -9.71 -4.79
C VAL A 214 -15.27 -9.16 -5.69
N ASP A 215 -15.37 -9.64 -6.92
CA ASP A 215 -16.34 -9.20 -7.92
C ASP A 215 -17.79 -9.44 -7.43
N GLN A 216 -18.06 -10.64 -6.91
CA GLN A 216 -19.38 -10.98 -6.38
C GLN A 216 -19.77 -10.08 -5.20
N ALA A 217 -18.83 -9.82 -4.29
CA ALA A 217 -19.08 -8.93 -3.14
C ALA A 217 -19.28 -7.47 -3.56
N ALA A 218 -18.66 -7.02 -4.65
CA ALA A 218 -18.91 -5.71 -5.24
C ALA A 218 -20.33 -5.61 -5.81
N ILE A 219 -20.76 -6.61 -6.59
CA ILE A 219 -22.11 -6.69 -7.15
C ILE A 219 -23.17 -6.68 -6.03
N GLU A 220 -22.97 -7.49 -4.99
CA GLU A 220 -23.87 -7.56 -3.82
C GLU A 220 -23.98 -6.21 -3.08
N ALA A 221 -22.90 -5.41 -3.13
CA ALA A 221 -22.87 -4.05 -2.57
C ALA A 221 -23.38 -2.97 -3.56
N GLY A 222 -23.89 -3.36 -4.74
CA GLY A 222 -24.38 -2.43 -5.76
C GLY A 222 -23.27 -1.65 -6.49
N ARG A 223 -22.04 -2.20 -6.55
CA ARG A 223 -20.87 -1.59 -7.17
C ARG A 223 -20.49 -2.33 -8.45
N ASP A 224 -19.88 -1.63 -9.40
CA ASP A 224 -19.32 -2.25 -10.61
C ASP A 224 -17.93 -2.86 -10.33
N PRO A 225 -17.76 -4.19 -10.47
CA PRO A 225 -16.44 -4.83 -10.31
C PRO A 225 -15.37 -4.31 -11.30
N ALA A 226 -15.77 -3.79 -12.46
CA ALA A 226 -14.85 -3.26 -13.46
C ALA A 226 -14.13 -1.98 -13.00
N GLU A 227 -14.68 -1.26 -12.01
CA GLU A 227 -14.06 -0.09 -11.40
C GLU A 227 -12.99 -0.44 -10.37
N LEU A 228 -12.91 -1.70 -9.95
CA LEU A 228 -11.94 -2.13 -8.94
C LEU A 228 -10.56 -2.36 -9.55
N GLY A 229 -9.59 -1.55 -9.13
CA GLY A 229 -8.20 -1.76 -9.51
C GLY A 229 -7.58 -3.00 -8.87
N MET A 230 -6.62 -3.62 -9.56
CA MET A 230 -5.82 -4.72 -9.02
C MET A 230 -4.34 -4.42 -9.24
N GLU A 231 -3.53 -4.53 -8.19
CA GLU A 231 -2.09 -4.34 -8.27
C GLU A 231 -1.32 -5.61 -7.91
N GLY A 232 -0.63 -6.15 -8.90
CA GLY A 232 0.29 -7.25 -8.73
C GLY A 232 1.65 -6.83 -8.19
N ARG A 233 2.39 -7.79 -7.65
CA ARG A 233 3.78 -7.59 -7.22
C ARG A 233 4.67 -8.64 -7.87
N VAL A 234 5.80 -8.19 -8.45
CA VAL A 234 6.80 -9.04 -9.08
C VAL A 234 8.14 -8.81 -8.40
N SER A 235 8.81 -9.90 -8.02
CA SER A 235 10.10 -9.83 -7.33
C SER A 235 11.27 -9.97 -8.31
N TRP A 236 12.31 -9.15 -8.14
CA TRP A 236 13.59 -9.29 -8.83
C TRP A 236 14.29 -10.62 -8.53
N ARG A 237 14.07 -11.18 -7.33
CA ARG A 237 14.61 -12.50 -6.93
C ARG A 237 14.20 -13.62 -7.87
N ASP A 238 13.17 -13.41 -8.64
CA ASP A 238 12.56 -14.40 -9.52
C ASP A 238 13.32 -14.59 -10.84
N GLY A 239 14.49 -13.92 -11.05
CA GLY A 239 15.38 -14.25 -12.17
C GLY A 239 15.79 -13.10 -13.09
N GLY A 240 15.88 -11.86 -12.59
CA GLY A 240 16.39 -10.71 -13.33
C GLY A 240 15.36 -10.06 -14.27
N ALA A 241 15.81 -9.10 -15.09
CA ALA A 241 14.94 -8.19 -15.83
C ALA A 241 13.98 -8.88 -16.81
N GLY A 242 14.45 -9.84 -17.59
CA GLY A 242 13.62 -10.57 -18.55
C GLY A 242 12.50 -11.37 -17.90
N GLN A 243 12.77 -12.06 -16.78
CA GLN A 243 11.74 -12.80 -16.05
C GLN A 243 10.77 -11.86 -15.34
N VAL A 244 11.24 -10.73 -14.80
CA VAL A 244 10.37 -9.69 -14.26
C VAL A 244 9.42 -9.19 -15.34
N ALA A 245 9.93 -8.86 -16.54
CA ALA A 245 9.11 -8.40 -17.66
C ALA A 245 8.06 -9.45 -18.08
N GLN A 246 8.44 -10.72 -18.16
CA GLN A 246 7.50 -11.82 -18.44
C GLN A 246 6.37 -11.88 -17.41
N ARG A 247 6.70 -11.83 -16.10
CA ARG A 247 5.71 -11.86 -15.02
C ARG A 247 4.81 -10.63 -14.98
N VAL A 248 5.33 -9.46 -15.35
CA VAL A 248 4.52 -8.25 -15.57
C VAL A 248 3.50 -8.50 -16.69
N GLY A 249 3.90 -9.21 -17.75
CA GLY A 249 2.99 -9.68 -18.81
C GLY A 249 1.86 -10.57 -18.26
N THR A 250 2.21 -11.57 -17.44
CA THR A 250 1.24 -12.48 -16.83
C THR A 250 0.22 -11.74 -15.93
N TRP A 251 0.67 -10.73 -15.17
CA TRP A 251 -0.26 -9.89 -14.39
C TRP A 251 -1.18 -9.04 -15.30
N ARG A 252 -0.66 -8.55 -16.43
CA ARG A 252 -1.48 -7.83 -17.41
C ARG A 252 -2.57 -8.73 -17.99
N GLU A 253 -2.24 -9.95 -18.36
CA GLU A 253 -3.18 -10.97 -18.85
C GLU A 253 -4.23 -11.33 -17.80
N ALA A 254 -3.87 -11.35 -16.52
CA ALA A 254 -4.79 -11.56 -15.40
C ALA A 254 -5.68 -10.33 -15.09
N GLY A 255 -5.55 -9.23 -15.85
CA GLY A 255 -6.38 -8.03 -15.72
C GLY A 255 -5.88 -7.03 -14.67
N ALA A 256 -4.61 -7.11 -14.24
CA ALA A 256 -4.06 -6.12 -13.32
C ALA A 256 -4.01 -4.73 -13.97
N SER A 257 -4.48 -3.72 -13.24
CA SER A 257 -4.37 -2.31 -13.62
C SER A 257 -3.00 -1.72 -13.27
N HIS A 258 -2.34 -2.29 -12.26
CA HIS A 258 -1.03 -1.87 -11.73
C HIS A 258 -0.15 -3.08 -11.40
N VAL A 259 1.17 -2.87 -11.48
CA VAL A 259 2.18 -3.83 -11.00
C VAL A 259 3.32 -3.07 -10.35
N SER A 260 3.75 -3.50 -9.17
CA SER A 260 4.96 -3.02 -8.51
C SER A 260 6.11 -4.02 -8.63
N VAL A 261 7.28 -3.55 -9.06
CA VAL A 261 8.53 -4.32 -9.07
C VAL A 261 9.21 -4.20 -7.71
N ASN A 262 9.47 -5.32 -7.07
CA ASN A 262 10.09 -5.41 -5.76
C ASN A 262 11.53 -5.92 -5.87
N THR A 263 12.48 -5.12 -5.46
CA THR A 263 13.91 -5.46 -5.39
C THR A 263 14.38 -5.82 -3.99
N MET A 264 13.53 -5.69 -2.95
CA MET A 264 13.88 -6.07 -1.57
C MET A 264 14.17 -7.57 -1.44
N GLY A 265 15.11 -7.90 -0.57
CA GLY A 265 15.50 -9.27 -0.27
C GLY A 265 16.20 -9.99 -1.44
N ALA A 266 16.65 -9.27 -2.45
CA ALA A 266 17.30 -9.81 -3.64
C ALA A 266 18.86 -9.91 -3.50
N GLY A 267 19.40 -9.62 -2.32
CA GLY A 267 20.84 -9.60 -2.10
C GLY A 267 21.55 -8.37 -2.69
N LEU A 268 20.81 -7.31 -2.96
CA LEU A 268 21.33 -6.03 -3.44
C LEU A 268 21.82 -5.21 -2.25
N ALA A 269 23.10 -4.82 -2.27
CA ALA A 269 23.77 -4.26 -1.08
C ALA A 269 23.69 -2.73 -1.00
N SER A 270 23.36 -2.05 -2.07
CA SER A 270 23.37 -0.59 -2.16
C SER A 270 22.16 -0.04 -2.93
N VAL A 271 21.91 1.25 -2.76
CA VAL A 271 20.89 1.94 -3.58
C VAL A 271 21.20 1.85 -5.07
N ASP A 272 22.48 1.90 -5.44
CA ASP A 272 22.90 1.82 -6.85
C ASP A 272 22.62 0.44 -7.45
N ASP A 273 22.76 -0.64 -6.69
CA ASP A 273 22.41 -2.00 -7.13
C ASP A 273 20.90 -2.12 -7.39
N HIS A 274 20.08 -1.58 -6.49
CA HIS A 274 18.61 -1.52 -6.69
C HIS A 274 18.26 -0.71 -7.94
N LEU A 275 18.89 0.43 -8.15
CA LEU A 275 18.66 1.29 -9.30
C LEU A 275 19.15 0.67 -10.61
N ALA A 276 20.27 -0.04 -10.61
CA ALA A 276 20.75 -0.80 -11.77
C ALA A 276 19.77 -1.91 -12.16
N ALA A 277 19.26 -2.66 -11.18
CA ALA A 277 18.25 -3.69 -11.39
C ALA A 277 16.96 -3.10 -12.00
N LEU A 278 16.48 -1.98 -11.46
CA LEU A 278 15.27 -1.30 -11.96
C LEU A 278 15.49 -0.68 -13.35
N ALA A 279 16.70 -0.17 -13.66
CA ALA A 279 17.04 0.33 -14.99
C ALA A 279 16.98 -0.79 -16.03
N ALA A 280 17.48 -1.99 -15.70
CA ALA A 280 17.37 -3.16 -16.57
C ALA A 280 15.90 -3.55 -16.81
N VAL A 281 15.06 -3.55 -15.76
CA VAL A 281 13.62 -3.82 -15.90
C VAL A 281 12.92 -2.75 -16.74
N ALA A 282 13.23 -1.47 -16.53
CA ALA A 282 12.65 -0.38 -17.30
C ALA A 282 12.97 -0.51 -18.81
N ALA A 283 14.21 -0.90 -19.13
CA ALA A 283 14.64 -1.15 -20.52
C ALA A 283 13.84 -2.30 -21.15
N GLU A 284 13.72 -3.46 -20.45
CA GLU A 284 12.96 -4.61 -20.95
C GLU A 284 11.46 -4.30 -21.13
N LEU A 285 10.90 -3.44 -20.29
CA LEU A 285 9.49 -3.04 -20.37
C LEU A 285 9.26 -1.85 -21.31
N GLY A 286 10.31 -1.24 -21.87
CA GLY A 286 10.21 -0.06 -22.70
C GLY A 286 9.64 1.16 -21.98
N LEU A 287 9.93 1.30 -20.68
CA LEU A 287 9.46 2.46 -19.92
C LEU A 287 10.22 3.72 -20.33
N THR A 288 9.50 4.81 -20.43
CA THR A 288 10.08 6.13 -20.76
C THR A 288 9.49 7.16 -19.79
N ARG A 289 10.30 8.15 -19.42
CA ARG A 289 9.82 9.28 -18.62
C ARG A 289 8.64 9.96 -19.34
N ARG A 290 7.56 10.19 -18.61
CA ARG A 290 6.37 10.90 -19.11
C ARG A 290 6.49 12.40 -18.96
#